data_a2f380b760d18c4b4baf44b1139c56eb
#
_entry.id   a2f380b760d18c4b4baf44b1139c56eb
#
_cell.length_a   1.000
_cell.length_b   1.000
_cell.length_c   1.000
_cell.angle_alpha   90.00
_cell.angle_beta   90.00
_cell.angle_gamma   90.00
#
_symmetry.space_group_name_H-M   'P 1'
#
loop_
_entity.id
_entity.type
_entity.pdbx_description
1 polymer ?
#
loop_
_entity_poly.entity_id
_entity_poly.type
_entity_poly.pdbx_seq_one_letter_code
_entity_poly.pdbx_strand_id
1 'polypeptide(L)'
;MACQWILYLRAKMIYGYIRVSTDRQTVENQRYEIKRFCQENNLQVDKWISETISGAKEVDKRRLGKLLKGVRKDDIIICSEISRLGRSLFMIMSVLNHCMEIGAKVWTIKDNYRLGDDITSKVLAFAFGISAEIERKLISQRTREALARKKSEGIKLGRPKGPGKRILDGKEKQIKAMLAAGVTKVQMSKVYGVHVSTLHDFLTAKGLR
;
A
#
# COMPACT_ATOMS: atom_id res chain seq x y z
N MET A 1 -8.34 38.62 37.79
CA MET A 1 -8.78 37.41 37.05
C MET A 1 -8.13 37.39 35.68
N ALA A 2 -6.94 36.83 35.61
CA ALA A 2 -6.22 36.63 34.34
C ALA A 2 -6.26 35.13 34.07
N CYS A 3 -7.38 34.66 33.49
CA CYS A 3 -7.57 33.27 33.07
C CYS A 3 -7.15 33.13 31.61
N GLN A 4 -5.99 32.52 31.38
CA GLN A 4 -6.01 31.23 30.69
C GLN A 4 -6.27 31.33 29.18
N TRP A 5 -5.30 31.92 28.44
CA TRP A 5 -5.06 31.57 27.05
C TRP A 5 -3.65 30.96 26.92
N ILE A 6 -3.39 29.87 27.64
CA ILE A 6 -2.30 28.98 27.24
C ILE A 6 -2.90 28.12 26.12
N LEU A 7 -3.03 28.71 24.94
CA LEU A 7 -3.07 27.93 23.71
C LEU A 7 -1.77 27.14 23.69
N TYR A 8 -1.87 25.85 23.96
CA TYR A 8 -0.81 24.87 23.72
C TYR A 8 -0.33 25.06 22.29
N LEU A 9 0.70 25.87 22.10
CA LEU A 9 1.50 25.90 20.89
C LEU A 9 2.21 24.54 20.83
N ARG A 10 1.50 23.52 20.32
CA ARG A 10 2.12 22.25 20.01
C ARG A 10 3.25 22.55 19.01
N ALA A 11 4.46 22.10 19.36
CA ALA A 11 5.58 22.15 18.42
C ALA A 11 5.18 21.49 17.08
N LYS A 12 5.60 22.09 15.97
CA LYS A 12 5.48 21.57 14.62
C LYS A 12 5.92 20.10 14.59
N MET A 13 5.10 19.22 14.04
CA MET A 13 5.39 17.80 13.88
C MET A 13 5.89 17.48 12.48
N ILE A 14 6.89 16.62 12.41
CA ILE A 14 7.42 16.11 11.15
C ILE A 14 7.08 14.63 11.03
N TYR A 15 6.28 14.30 10.02
CA TYR A 15 5.82 12.95 9.71
C TYR A 15 6.62 12.36 8.56
N GLY A 16 7.26 11.21 8.77
CA GLY A 16 7.83 10.40 7.70
C GLY A 16 6.77 9.43 7.16
N TYR A 17 6.31 9.64 5.92
CA TYR A 17 5.32 8.79 5.30
C TYR A 17 5.93 7.85 4.28
N ILE A 18 5.65 6.54 4.44
CA ILE A 18 6.17 5.45 3.62
C ILE A 18 5.00 4.61 3.10
N ARG A 19 4.97 4.34 1.79
CA ARG A 19 4.01 3.44 1.19
C ARG A 19 4.68 2.48 0.22
N VAL A 20 4.41 1.19 0.40
CA VAL A 20 4.85 0.12 -0.51
C VAL A 20 3.65 -0.74 -0.93
N SER A 21 3.78 -1.46 -2.04
CA SER A 21 2.75 -2.40 -2.51
C SER A 21 2.88 -3.77 -1.84
N THR A 22 4.09 -4.30 -1.71
CA THR A 22 4.34 -5.67 -1.22
C THR A 22 5.71 -5.90 -0.58
N ASP A 23 6.71 -5.03 -0.79
CA ASP A 23 8.11 -5.34 -0.49
C ASP A 23 8.64 -4.62 0.76
N ARG A 24 9.20 -5.41 1.71
CA ARG A 24 9.84 -4.90 2.94
C ARG A 24 11.11 -4.11 2.66
N GLN A 25 11.94 -4.55 1.71
CA GLN A 25 13.20 -3.90 1.37
C GLN A 25 12.98 -2.47 0.89
N THR A 26 11.88 -2.24 0.15
CA THR A 26 11.48 -0.90 -0.30
C THR A 26 11.04 0.02 0.85
N VAL A 27 10.52 -0.53 1.98
CA VAL A 27 10.19 0.26 3.18
C VAL A 27 11.46 0.83 3.81
N GLU A 28 12.49 0.00 3.98
CA GLU A 28 13.75 0.40 4.60
C GLU A 28 14.49 1.42 3.74
N ASN A 29 14.50 1.25 2.42
CA ASN A 29 15.07 2.21 1.49
C ASN A 29 14.41 3.59 1.60
N GLN A 30 13.06 3.66 1.57
CA GLN A 30 12.34 4.92 1.74
C GLN A 30 12.61 5.55 3.12
N ARG A 31 12.67 4.73 4.17
CA ARG A 31 12.99 5.21 5.52
C ARG A 31 14.40 5.79 5.59
N TYR A 32 15.35 5.14 4.97
CA TYR A 32 16.73 5.62 4.89
C TYR A 32 16.82 6.96 4.13
N GLU A 33 16.18 7.05 2.96
CA GLU A 33 16.11 8.29 2.15
C GLU A 33 15.55 9.47 2.99
N ILE A 34 14.42 9.23 3.69
CA ILE A 34 13.78 10.26 4.51
C ILE A 34 14.68 10.67 5.69
N LYS A 35 15.30 9.70 6.38
CA LYS A 35 16.23 10.00 7.48
C LYS A 35 17.40 10.83 7.01
N ARG A 36 18.06 10.44 5.91
CA ARG A 36 19.19 11.17 5.34
C ARG A 36 18.81 12.60 4.98
N PHE A 37 17.67 12.76 4.27
CA PHE A 37 17.14 14.09 3.93
C PHE A 37 16.89 14.96 5.18
N CYS A 38 16.32 14.38 6.23
CA CYS A 38 16.09 15.11 7.48
C CYS A 38 17.40 15.53 8.15
N GLN A 39 18.41 14.65 8.19
CA GLN A 39 19.75 14.97 8.74
C GLN A 39 20.41 16.11 7.96
N GLU A 40 20.39 16.08 6.63
CA GLU A 40 20.94 17.11 5.76
C GLU A 40 20.25 18.48 5.93
N ASN A 41 18.99 18.49 6.39
CA ASN A 41 18.20 19.71 6.60
C ASN A 41 18.01 20.09 8.09
N ASN A 42 18.77 19.48 9.02
CA ASN A 42 18.66 19.70 10.47
C ASN A 42 17.23 19.48 10.99
N LEU A 43 16.56 18.42 10.49
CA LEU A 43 15.22 18.03 10.87
C LEU A 43 15.23 16.65 11.53
N GLN A 44 14.22 16.38 12.35
CA GLN A 44 13.99 15.07 12.94
C GLN A 44 12.56 14.63 12.68
N VAL A 45 12.39 13.36 12.28
CA VAL A 45 11.07 12.78 12.10
C VAL A 45 10.49 12.41 13.46
N ASP A 46 9.41 13.07 13.85
CA ASP A 46 8.72 12.82 15.12
C ASP A 46 7.85 11.56 15.06
N LYS A 47 7.24 11.29 13.90
CA LYS A 47 6.35 10.14 13.75
C LYS A 47 6.44 9.49 12.37
N TRP A 48 6.57 8.19 12.36
CA TRP A 48 6.60 7.37 11.16
C TRP A 48 5.23 6.76 10.86
N ILE A 49 4.78 6.91 9.63
CA ILE A 49 3.56 6.30 9.11
C ILE A 49 3.95 5.42 7.93
N SER A 50 3.91 4.11 8.14
CA SER A 50 4.20 3.12 7.09
C SER A 50 2.96 2.31 6.78
N GLU A 51 2.69 2.10 5.50
CA GLU A 51 1.60 1.23 5.04
C GLU A 51 2.01 0.38 3.84
N THR A 52 1.59 -0.89 3.87
CA THR A 52 1.75 -1.82 2.76
C THR A 52 0.40 -1.96 2.07
N ILE A 53 0.18 -1.16 1.03
CA ILE A 53 -1.13 -1.08 0.38
C ILE A 53 -1.00 -0.55 -1.06
N SER A 54 -1.90 -1.01 -1.93
CA SER A 54 -2.01 -0.44 -3.26
C SER A 54 -2.39 1.06 -3.18
N GLY A 55 -1.67 1.89 -3.92
CA GLY A 55 -2.00 3.32 -4.03
C GLY A 55 -3.36 3.60 -4.71
N ALA A 56 -4.03 2.57 -5.26
CA ALA A 56 -5.38 2.70 -5.83
C ALA A 56 -6.48 2.70 -4.75
N LYS A 57 -6.17 2.27 -3.51
CA LYS A 57 -7.15 2.30 -2.41
C LYS A 57 -7.43 3.72 -1.98
N GLU A 58 -8.68 4.03 -1.70
CA GLU A 58 -9.12 5.34 -1.24
C GLU A 58 -8.34 5.84 -0.03
N VAL A 59 -8.03 7.13 0.01
CA VAL A 59 -7.18 7.74 1.05
C VAL A 59 -7.78 7.54 2.45
N ASP A 60 -9.08 7.68 2.62
CA ASP A 60 -9.76 7.54 3.91
C ASP A 60 -9.65 6.15 4.53
N LYS A 61 -9.51 5.12 3.70
CA LYS A 61 -9.33 3.73 4.11
C LYS A 61 -7.87 3.37 4.39
N ARG A 62 -6.96 4.33 4.31
CA ARG A 62 -5.51 4.17 4.47
C ARG A 62 -5.04 4.80 5.78
N ARG A 63 -3.81 4.43 6.19
CA ARG A 63 -3.12 5.13 7.30
C ARG A 63 -2.86 6.60 6.97
N LEU A 64 -2.69 6.92 5.68
CA LEU A 64 -2.60 8.31 5.20
C LEU A 64 -3.85 9.12 5.59
N GLY A 65 -5.05 8.59 5.40
CA GLY A 65 -6.27 9.29 5.79
C GLY A 65 -6.36 9.54 7.30
N LYS A 66 -5.88 8.57 8.12
CA LYS A 66 -5.78 8.79 9.58
C LYS A 66 -4.74 9.86 9.93
N LEU A 67 -3.61 9.89 9.22
CA LEU A 67 -2.61 10.94 9.37
C LEU A 67 -3.20 12.31 9.05
N LEU A 68 -3.87 12.48 7.90
CA LEU A 68 -4.44 13.74 7.46
C LEU A 68 -5.46 14.31 8.46
N LYS A 69 -6.27 13.46 9.11
CA LYS A 69 -7.19 13.90 10.18
C LYS A 69 -6.49 14.43 11.43
N GLY A 70 -5.22 14.06 11.64
CA GLY A 70 -4.45 14.47 12.82
C GLY A 70 -3.41 15.56 12.55
N VAL A 71 -3.11 15.85 11.29
CA VAL A 71 -2.16 16.88 10.87
C VAL A 71 -2.74 18.27 11.14
N ARG A 72 -1.90 19.19 11.54
CA ARG A 72 -2.26 20.57 11.88
C ARG A 72 -1.43 21.56 11.06
N LYS A 73 -1.77 22.84 11.19
CA LYS A 73 -1.01 23.95 10.61
C LYS A 73 0.48 23.84 10.98
N ASP A 74 1.34 24.11 10.02
CA ASP A 74 2.81 24.06 10.09
C ASP A 74 3.41 22.66 10.26
N ASP A 75 2.62 21.60 10.42
CA ASP A 75 3.13 20.21 10.36
C ASP A 75 3.68 19.91 8.95
N ILE A 76 4.66 18.99 8.89
CA ILE A 76 5.29 18.61 7.62
C ILE A 76 5.14 17.11 7.41
N ILE A 77 4.66 16.73 6.23
CA ILE A 77 4.66 15.35 5.76
C ILE A 77 5.80 15.19 4.77
N ILE A 78 6.75 14.29 5.06
CA ILE A 78 7.88 13.99 4.17
C ILE A 78 7.69 12.59 3.59
N CYS A 79 7.79 12.46 2.28
CA CYS A 79 7.77 11.19 1.56
C CYS A 79 8.87 11.14 0.48
N SER A 80 9.19 9.95 -0.01
CA SER A 80 10.24 9.77 -1.02
C SER A 80 9.86 10.39 -2.37
N GLU A 81 8.61 10.27 -2.76
CA GLU A 81 8.08 10.79 -4.05
C GLU A 81 6.57 11.02 -3.94
N ILE A 82 6.03 11.92 -4.75
CA ILE A 82 4.62 12.30 -4.72
C ILE A 82 3.67 11.14 -5.01
N SER A 83 4.11 10.16 -5.79
CA SER A 83 3.36 8.95 -6.13
C SER A 83 3.01 8.09 -4.89
N ARG A 84 3.69 8.31 -3.75
CA ARG A 84 3.37 7.64 -2.48
C ARG A 84 2.03 8.10 -1.91
N LEU A 85 1.66 9.35 -2.14
CA LEU A 85 0.39 9.90 -1.66
C LEU A 85 -0.82 9.28 -2.36
N GLY A 86 -0.74 9.00 -3.67
CA GLY A 86 -1.83 8.42 -4.44
C GLY A 86 -1.39 7.86 -5.77
N ARG A 87 -2.26 7.11 -6.44
CA ARG A 87 -2.04 6.59 -7.81
C ARG A 87 -2.71 7.43 -8.90
N SER A 88 -3.68 8.23 -8.56
CA SER A 88 -4.33 9.12 -9.51
C SER A 88 -4.03 10.56 -9.17
N LEU A 89 -4.03 11.40 -10.18
CA LEU A 89 -3.92 12.85 -10.02
C LEU A 89 -4.92 13.37 -8.98
N PHE A 90 -6.19 12.96 -9.08
CA PHE A 90 -7.24 13.41 -8.17
C PHE A 90 -6.94 13.04 -6.70
N MET A 91 -6.42 11.84 -6.44
CA MET A 91 -6.04 11.45 -5.08
C MET A 91 -4.90 12.29 -4.53
N ILE A 92 -3.87 12.54 -5.35
CA ILE A 92 -2.74 13.38 -4.97
C ILE A 92 -3.22 14.80 -4.71
N MET A 93 -4.01 15.37 -5.62
CA MET A 93 -4.56 16.72 -5.48
C MET A 93 -5.45 16.85 -4.25
N SER A 94 -6.29 15.85 -3.96
CA SER A 94 -7.13 15.85 -2.75
C SER A 94 -6.28 15.91 -1.47
N VAL A 95 -5.20 15.12 -1.40
CA VAL A 95 -4.27 15.13 -0.26
C VAL A 95 -3.58 16.49 -0.13
N LEU A 96 -3.05 17.01 -1.23
CA LEU A 96 -2.35 18.30 -1.23
C LEU A 96 -3.28 19.45 -0.90
N ASN A 97 -4.49 19.47 -1.47
CA ASN A 97 -5.50 20.48 -1.18
C ASN A 97 -5.87 20.48 0.31
N HIS A 98 -6.12 19.29 0.87
CA HIS A 98 -6.41 19.16 2.30
C HIS A 98 -5.25 19.70 3.16
N CYS A 99 -3.99 19.37 2.83
CA CYS A 99 -2.84 19.90 3.55
C CYS A 99 -2.74 21.43 3.42
N MET A 100 -3.03 21.99 2.24
CA MET A 100 -3.03 23.45 2.03
C MET A 100 -4.13 24.14 2.82
N GLU A 101 -5.35 23.59 2.86
CA GLU A 101 -6.48 24.16 3.62
C GLU A 101 -6.18 24.29 5.11
N ILE A 102 -5.47 23.32 5.67
CA ILE A 102 -5.08 23.32 7.10
C ILE A 102 -3.72 24.02 7.35
N GLY A 103 -3.02 24.46 6.30
CA GLY A 103 -1.69 25.09 6.40
C GLY A 103 -0.56 24.11 6.71
N ALA A 104 -0.71 22.82 6.42
CA ALA A 104 0.35 21.82 6.53
C ALA A 104 1.16 21.76 5.23
N LYS A 105 2.40 21.27 5.33
CA LYS A 105 3.35 21.20 4.21
C LYS A 105 3.59 19.77 3.79
N VAL A 106 3.83 19.56 2.50
CA VAL A 106 4.21 18.25 1.96
C VAL A 106 5.53 18.38 1.23
N TRP A 107 6.52 17.60 1.64
CA TRP A 107 7.84 17.58 1.03
C TRP A 107 8.13 16.24 0.39
N THR A 108 8.66 16.25 -0.84
CA THR A 108 9.10 15.05 -1.53
C THR A 108 10.60 15.12 -1.79
N ILE A 109 11.28 13.98 -1.69
CA ILE A 109 12.75 13.95 -1.74
C ILE A 109 13.24 13.83 -3.17
N LYS A 110 12.76 12.79 -3.91
CA LYS A 110 13.24 12.51 -5.27
C LYS A 110 12.93 13.61 -6.27
N ASP A 111 11.76 14.23 -6.08
CA ASP A 111 11.32 15.32 -6.92
C ASP A 111 11.87 16.67 -6.46
N ASN A 112 12.56 16.71 -5.31
CA ASN A 112 13.14 17.91 -4.65
C ASN A 112 12.12 19.06 -4.46
N TYR A 113 10.84 18.72 -4.15
CA TYR A 113 9.80 19.72 -3.96
C TYR A 113 9.41 19.89 -2.50
N ARG A 114 9.23 21.15 -2.14
CA ARG A 114 8.68 21.59 -0.86
C ARG A 114 7.36 22.27 -1.14
N LEU A 115 6.31 21.47 -1.26
CA LEU A 115 4.97 21.97 -1.55
C LEU A 115 4.46 22.76 -0.34
N GLY A 116 4.25 24.03 -0.56
CA GLY A 116 3.70 24.99 0.38
C GLY A 116 2.32 25.50 -0.09
N ASP A 117 1.97 26.67 0.36
CA ASP A 117 0.67 27.30 0.08
C ASP A 117 0.71 28.22 -1.17
N ASP A 118 1.87 28.36 -1.79
CA ASP A 118 2.08 29.22 -2.96
C ASP A 118 1.47 28.62 -4.24
N ILE A 119 1.13 29.49 -5.18
CA ILE A 119 0.54 29.11 -6.48
C ILE A 119 1.47 28.20 -7.27
N THR A 120 2.78 28.42 -7.19
CA THR A 120 3.80 27.62 -7.88
C THR A 120 3.73 26.15 -7.41
N SER A 121 3.63 25.92 -6.11
CA SER A 121 3.45 24.58 -5.53
C SER A 121 2.15 23.91 -6.04
N LYS A 122 1.07 24.68 -6.17
CA LYS A 122 -0.21 24.17 -6.71
C LYS A 122 -0.09 23.74 -8.17
N VAL A 123 0.53 24.57 -9.00
CA VAL A 123 0.76 24.28 -10.43
C VAL A 123 1.69 23.06 -10.60
N LEU A 124 2.76 23.00 -9.82
CA LEU A 124 3.69 21.88 -9.85
C LEU A 124 3.02 20.57 -9.41
N ALA A 125 2.25 20.58 -8.33
CA ALA A 125 1.50 19.41 -7.89
C ALA A 125 0.56 18.89 -8.98
N PHE A 126 -0.11 19.81 -9.70
CA PHE A 126 -0.95 19.49 -10.86
C PHE A 126 -0.15 18.85 -12.00
N ALA A 127 0.99 19.45 -12.38
CA ALA A 127 1.85 18.95 -13.45
C ALA A 127 2.39 17.54 -13.13
N PHE A 128 2.81 17.28 -11.88
CA PHE A 128 3.27 15.93 -11.46
C PHE A 128 2.15 14.90 -11.48
N GLY A 129 0.97 15.29 -11.06
CA GLY A 129 -0.18 14.41 -11.14
C GLY A 129 -0.47 13.96 -12.57
N ILE A 130 -0.43 14.89 -13.54
CA ILE A 130 -0.60 14.59 -14.97
C ILE A 130 0.52 13.64 -15.44
N SER A 131 1.78 13.95 -15.15
CA SER A 131 2.92 13.12 -15.56
C SER A 131 2.80 11.68 -15.03
N ALA A 132 2.43 11.51 -13.78
CA ALA A 132 2.22 10.19 -13.17
C ALA A 132 1.03 9.44 -13.80
N GLU A 133 0.02 10.13 -14.29
CA GLU A 133 -1.11 9.51 -15.00
C GLU A 133 -0.72 9.10 -16.42
N ILE A 134 0.03 9.93 -17.13
CA ILE A 134 0.57 9.62 -18.47
C ILE A 134 1.46 8.38 -18.39
N GLU A 135 2.40 8.33 -17.45
CA GLU A 135 3.30 7.18 -17.28
C GLU A 135 2.50 5.88 -17.05
N ARG A 136 1.47 5.90 -16.21
CA ARG A 136 0.60 4.74 -15.99
C ARG A 136 -0.15 4.31 -17.25
N LYS A 137 -0.66 5.26 -18.04
CA LYS A 137 -1.30 4.96 -19.32
C LYS A 137 -0.33 4.29 -20.27
N LEU A 138 0.90 4.80 -20.37
CA LEU A 138 1.95 4.21 -21.20
C LEU A 138 2.34 2.80 -20.75
N ILE A 139 2.51 2.56 -19.43
CA ILE A 139 2.80 1.23 -18.90
C ILE A 139 1.64 0.26 -19.20
N SER A 140 0.39 0.70 -18.99
CA SER A 140 -0.80 -0.10 -19.29
C SER A 140 -0.89 -0.44 -20.78
N GLN A 141 -0.62 0.52 -21.65
CA GLN A 141 -0.61 0.31 -23.10
C GLN A 141 0.48 -0.70 -23.49
N ARG A 142 1.73 -0.51 -23.08
CA ARG A 142 2.82 -1.45 -23.33
C ARG A 142 2.50 -2.87 -22.85
N THR A 143 1.87 -2.99 -21.68
CA THR A 143 1.46 -4.29 -21.14
C THR A 143 0.38 -4.94 -22.01
N ARG A 144 -0.63 -4.16 -22.46
CA ARG A 144 -1.67 -4.66 -23.36
C ARG A 144 -1.08 -5.12 -24.71
N GLU A 145 -0.18 -4.34 -25.28
CA GLU A 145 0.51 -4.68 -26.53
C GLU A 145 1.35 -5.96 -26.38
N ALA A 146 2.11 -6.08 -25.29
CA ALA A 146 2.91 -7.27 -25.00
C ALA A 146 2.02 -8.52 -24.81
N LEU A 147 0.88 -8.39 -24.12
CA LEU A 147 -0.08 -9.48 -23.93
C LEU A 147 -0.79 -9.84 -25.25
N ALA A 148 -1.14 -8.85 -26.07
CA ALA A 148 -1.73 -9.07 -27.39
C ALA A 148 -0.76 -9.84 -28.31
N ARG A 149 0.52 -9.46 -28.31
CA ARG A 149 1.58 -10.19 -29.06
C ARG A 149 1.69 -11.64 -28.60
N LYS A 150 1.77 -11.88 -27.27
CA LYS A 150 1.81 -13.25 -26.73
C LYS A 150 0.58 -14.07 -27.09
N LYS A 151 -0.59 -13.43 -27.13
CA LYS A 151 -1.82 -14.09 -27.57
C LYS A 151 -1.80 -14.45 -29.04
N SER A 152 -1.25 -13.58 -29.91
CA SER A 152 -1.09 -13.88 -31.35
C SER A 152 -0.06 -14.99 -31.62
N GLU A 153 0.96 -15.12 -30.75
CA GLU A 153 1.93 -16.22 -30.75
C GLU A 153 1.31 -17.56 -30.23
N GLY A 154 -0.01 -17.60 -29.94
CA GLY A 154 -0.70 -18.80 -29.48
C GLY A 154 -0.50 -19.12 -27.99
N ILE A 155 0.18 -18.27 -27.25
CA ILE A 155 0.43 -18.46 -25.82
C ILE A 155 -0.88 -18.22 -25.03
N LYS A 156 -1.37 -19.23 -24.33
CA LYS A 156 -2.52 -19.10 -23.43
C LYS A 156 -2.13 -18.27 -22.22
N LEU A 157 -2.75 -17.11 -22.10
CA LEU A 157 -2.54 -16.20 -20.95
C LEU A 157 -3.51 -16.53 -19.81
N GLY A 158 -3.08 -16.24 -18.60
CA GLY A 158 -3.86 -16.44 -17.39
C GLY A 158 -3.52 -17.72 -16.63
N ARG A 159 -4.32 -18.00 -15.60
CA ARG A 159 -4.14 -19.21 -14.79
C ARG A 159 -4.42 -20.47 -15.64
N PRO A 160 -3.54 -21.49 -15.61
CA PRO A 160 -3.80 -22.76 -16.27
C PRO A 160 -5.19 -23.31 -15.89
N LYS A 161 -5.92 -23.84 -16.89
CA LYS A 161 -7.23 -24.47 -16.63
C LYS A 161 -7.01 -25.76 -15.83
N GLY A 162 -7.83 -25.97 -14.84
CA GLY A 162 -7.83 -27.17 -14.03
C GLY A 162 -7.67 -26.88 -12.53
N PRO A 163 -7.99 -27.84 -11.68
CA PRO A 163 -7.72 -27.73 -10.26
C PRO A 163 -6.22 -27.72 -10.08
N GLY A 164 -5.64 -26.59 -9.70
CA GLY A 164 -4.22 -26.49 -9.37
C GLY A 164 -3.86 -27.55 -8.33
N LYS A 165 -2.58 -27.90 -8.23
CA LYS A 165 -2.08 -28.84 -7.21
C LYS A 165 -2.52 -28.34 -5.83
N ARG A 166 -3.37 -29.12 -5.16
CA ARG A 166 -3.85 -28.82 -3.81
C ARG A 166 -2.82 -29.26 -2.78
N ILE A 167 -2.76 -28.62 -1.63
CA ILE A 167 -1.83 -28.94 -0.54
C ILE A 167 -1.99 -30.40 -0.07
N LEU A 168 -3.20 -30.95 -0.19
CA LEU A 168 -3.56 -32.29 0.24
C LEU A 168 -3.45 -33.36 -0.86
N ASP A 169 -3.12 -32.99 -2.11
CA ASP A 169 -2.92 -33.96 -3.19
C ASP A 169 -1.76 -34.90 -2.88
N GLY A 170 -2.00 -36.20 -3.08
CA GLY A 170 -1.06 -37.28 -2.74
C GLY A 170 -1.21 -37.79 -1.31
N LYS A 171 -2.04 -37.18 -0.46
CA LYS A 171 -2.29 -37.61 0.93
C LYS A 171 -3.61 -38.35 1.09
N GLU A 172 -4.27 -38.71 -0.01
CA GLU A 172 -5.61 -39.31 -0.03
C GLU A 172 -5.66 -40.61 0.80
N LYS A 173 -4.64 -41.49 0.66
CA LYS A 173 -4.57 -42.78 1.41
C LYS A 173 -4.50 -42.55 2.91
N GLN A 174 -3.67 -41.60 3.34
CA GLN A 174 -3.49 -41.26 4.76
C GLN A 174 -4.77 -40.63 5.34
N ILE A 175 -5.38 -39.72 4.61
CA ILE A 175 -6.63 -39.07 5.02
C ILE A 175 -7.76 -40.11 5.15
N LYS A 176 -7.87 -41.06 4.19
CA LYS A 176 -8.86 -42.12 4.22
C LYS A 176 -8.65 -43.05 5.43
N ALA A 177 -7.40 -43.40 5.76
CA ALA A 177 -7.09 -44.19 6.94
C ALA A 177 -7.45 -43.45 8.24
N MET A 178 -7.20 -42.18 8.34
CA MET A 178 -7.58 -41.35 9.50
C MET A 178 -9.09 -41.23 9.67
N LEU A 179 -9.84 -41.11 8.54
CA LEU A 179 -11.29 -41.14 8.58
C LEU A 179 -11.83 -42.50 9.07
N ALA A 180 -11.28 -43.60 8.60
CA ALA A 180 -11.64 -44.95 9.03
C ALA A 180 -11.32 -45.20 10.52
N ALA A 181 -10.25 -44.56 11.05
CA ALA A 181 -9.88 -44.58 12.46
C ALA A 181 -10.71 -43.60 13.33
N GLY A 182 -11.73 -42.94 12.78
CA GLY A 182 -12.63 -42.04 13.53
C GLY A 182 -12.03 -40.67 13.87
N VAL A 183 -10.89 -40.29 13.27
CA VAL A 183 -10.26 -38.98 13.52
C VAL A 183 -11.14 -37.86 12.97
N THR A 184 -11.42 -36.83 13.78
CA THR A 184 -12.30 -35.74 13.40
C THR A 184 -11.62 -34.82 12.36
N LYS A 185 -12.44 -34.16 11.51
CA LYS A 185 -11.95 -33.19 10.51
C LYS A 185 -11.14 -32.06 11.13
N VAL A 186 -11.48 -31.64 12.35
CA VAL A 186 -10.72 -30.62 13.10
C VAL A 186 -9.33 -31.11 13.49
N GLN A 187 -9.22 -32.36 13.95
CA GLN A 187 -7.91 -32.93 14.28
C GLN A 187 -7.05 -33.12 13.02
N MET A 188 -7.62 -33.67 11.93
CA MET A 188 -6.93 -33.81 10.65
C MET A 188 -6.46 -32.47 10.08
N SER A 189 -7.27 -31.42 10.17
CA SER A 189 -6.88 -30.09 9.69
C SER A 189 -5.65 -29.54 10.42
N LYS A 190 -5.55 -29.79 11.74
CA LYS A 190 -4.37 -29.46 12.54
C LYS A 190 -3.12 -30.26 12.13
N VAL A 191 -3.28 -31.55 11.89
CA VAL A 191 -2.17 -32.43 11.46
C VAL A 191 -1.59 -32.00 10.11
N TYR A 192 -2.44 -31.59 9.17
CA TYR A 192 -2.01 -31.14 7.84
C TYR A 192 -1.73 -29.63 7.74
N GLY A 193 -1.93 -28.86 8.81
CA GLY A 193 -1.70 -27.42 8.82
C GLY A 193 -2.62 -26.64 7.85
N VAL A 194 -3.85 -27.13 7.63
CA VAL A 194 -4.82 -26.50 6.73
C VAL A 194 -6.07 -26.09 7.49
N HIS A 195 -6.82 -25.13 6.96
CA HIS A 195 -8.12 -24.78 7.53
C HIS A 195 -9.13 -25.93 7.33
N VAL A 196 -10.08 -26.06 8.26
CA VAL A 196 -11.08 -27.17 8.23
C VAL A 196 -11.92 -27.12 6.94
N SER A 197 -12.25 -25.93 6.44
CA SER A 197 -12.96 -25.77 5.16
C SER A 197 -12.16 -26.33 3.98
N THR A 198 -10.84 -26.06 3.93
CA THR A 198 -9.93 -26.57 2.88
C THR A 198 -9.91 -28.11 2.86
N LEU A 199 -9.88 -28.73 4.06
CA LEU A 199 -9.96 -30.19 4.18
C LEU A 199 -11.34 -30.69 3.73
N HIS A 200 -12.43 -30.03 4.14
CA HIS A 200 -13.80 -30.37 3.75
C HIS A 200 -13.98 -30.33 2.23
N ASP A 201 -13.54 -29.26 1.59
CA ASP A 201 -13.62 -29.09 0.13
C ASP A 201 -12.79 -30.14 -0.61
N PHE A 202 -11.63 -30.51 -0.04
CA PHE A 202 -10.82 -31.59 -0.58
C PHE A 202 -11.53 -32.95 -0.49
N LEU A 203 -12.09 -33.27 0.68
CA LEU A 203 -12.84 -34.51 0.88
C LEU A 203 -14.04 -34.63 -0.07
N THR A 204 -14.78 -33.53 -0.19
CA THR A 204 -15.93 -33.45 -1.10
C THR A 204 -15.51 -33.64 -2.56
N ALA A 205 -14.44 -32.97 -2.99
CA ALA A 205 -13.93 -33.03 -4.36
C ALA A 205 -13.35 -34.42 -4.73
N LYS A 206 -12.86 -35.19 -3.73
CA LYS A 206 -12.29 -36.54 -3.92
C LYS A 206 -13.30 -37.66 -3.57
N GLY A 207 -14.54 -37.30 -3.18
CA GLY A 207 -15.57 -38.30 -2.79
C GLY A 207 -15.20 -39.11 -1.53
N LEU A 208 -14.36 -38.58 -0.68
CA LEU A 208 -13.93 -39.21 0.58
C LEU A 208 -14.91 -38.82 1.70
N ARG A 209 -15.72 -39.76 2.14
CA ARG A 209 -16.68 -39.57 3.26
C ARG A 209 -16.28 -40.48 4.42
#